data_4b214132842435ecfd8b8378ecbe47e2
#
_entry.id   4b214132842435ecfd8b8378ecbe47e2
#
_cell.length_a   1.000
_cell.length_b   1.000
_cell.length_c   1.000
_cell.angle_alpha   90.00
_cell.angle_beta   90.00
_cell.angle_gamma   90.00
#
_symmetry.space_group_name_H-M   'P 1'
#
loop_
_entity.id
_entity.type
_entity.pdbx_description
1 polymer ?
#
loop_
_entity_poly.entity_id
_entity_poly.type
_entity_poly.pdbx_seq_one_letter_code
_entity_poly.pdbx_strand_id
1 'polypeptide(L)'
;HSNGRYMGSTWYCDHHWDELYENCIAHVNLDLLGSKGADHTLAIRTAGLEGTKWLKEHVMEADPLAEIQIGRIGRGADQSFWGAEIPYHINPRYEARKERKQSDAPGPGVYWWHTAEDTFDKIDFDGLMRDGAVVCSLLCGLLNEEMLPADFSEYFHTWNGYLEPLKNSSKYGEEIEKIQKQLKTVIQLCVDLE
;
A
#
# COMPACT_ATOMS: atom_id res chain seq x y z
N HIS A 1 2.60 1.45 -18.92
CA HIS A 1 2.30 2.87 -19.06
C HIS A 1 0.82 3.15 -18.77
N SER A 2 0.50 3.97 -17.78
CA SER A 2 -0.89 4.21 -17.33
C SER A 2 -1.80 4.78 -18.45
N ASN A 3 -1.28 5.65 -19.29
CA ASN A 3 -2.00 6.20 -20.44
C ASN A 3 -2.30 5.16 -21.52
N GLY A 4 -1.52 4.07 -21.58
CA GLY A 4 -1.75 2.90 -22.43
C GLY A 4 -2.66 1.84 -21.81
N ARG A 5 -3.41 2.20 -20.75
CA ARG A 5 -4.27 1.25 -20.02
C ARG A 5 -3.51 0.07 -19.44
N TYR A 6 -2.29 0.35 -18.92
CA TYR A 6 -1.46 -0.66 -18.24
C TYR A 6 -1.04 -1.82 -19.15
N MET A 7 -0.87 -1.56 -20.43
CA MET A 7 -0.66 -2.58 -21.45
C MET A 7 0.54 -3.48 -21.13
N GLY A 8 1.65 -2.92 -20.62
CA GLY A 8 2.84 -3.68 -20.27
C GLY A 8 2.62 -4.63 -19.09
N SER A 9 2.08 -4.13 -17.99
CA SER A 9 1.80 -4.95 -16.80
C SER A 9 0.70 -5.98 -17.07
N THR A 10 -0.32 -5.63 -17.84
CA THR A 10 -1.38 -6.56 -18.24
C THR A 10 -0.81 -7.67 -19.13
N TRP A 11 0.00 -7.31 -20.13
CA TRP A 11 0.66 -8.30 -20.98
C TRP A 11 1.54 -9.25 -20.18
N TYR A 12 2.31 -8.73 -19.22
CA TYR A 12 3.17 -9.54 -18.37
C TYR A 12 2.34 -10.50 -17.52
N CYS A 13 1.28 -10.04 -16.88
CA CYS A 13 0.39 -10.89 -16.10
C CYS A 13 -0.25 -12.00 -16.95
N ASP A 14 -0.73 -11.67 -18.17
CA ASP A 14 -1.40 -12.63 -19.04
C ASP A 14 -0.44 -13.74 -19.52
N HIS A 15 0.86 -13.42 -19.68
CA HIS A 15 1.87 -14.38 -20.19
C HIS A 15 2.62 -15.13 -19.08
N HIS A 16 2.56 -14.65 -17.83
CA HIS A 16 3.28 -15.19 -16.68
C HIS A 16 2.35 -15.52 -15.51
N TRP A 17 1.07 -15.73 -15.79
CA TRP A 17 0.05 -15.91 -14.76
C TRP A 17 0.37 -17.06 -13.79
N ASP A 18 0.65 -18.25 -14.33
CA ASP A 18 0.91 -19.44 -13.51
C ASP A 18 2.18 -19.24 -12.67
N GLU A 19 3.23 -18.65 -13.25
CA GLU A 19 4.47 -18.34 -12.55
C GLU A 19 4.24 -17.34 -11.40
N LEU A 20 3.47 -16.27 -11.64
CA LEU A 20 3.12 -15.28 -10.63
C LEU A 20 2.28 -15.89 -9.50
N TYR A 21 1.29 -16.68 -9.87
CA TYR A 21 0.40 -17.33 -8.91
C TYR A 21 1.14 -18.32 -8.00
N GLU A 22 2.03 -19.13 -8.58
CA GLU A 22 2.72 -20.20 -7.85
C GLU A 22 3.94 -19.71 -7.06
N ASN A 23 4.64 -18.67 -7.54
CA ASN A 23 5.98 -18.35 -7.04
C ASN A 23 6.17 -16.90 -6.59
N CYS A 24 5.25 -15.98 -6.90
CA CYS A 24 5.41 -14.57 -6.54
C CYS A 24 4.84 -14.28 -5.15
N ILE A 25 5.69 -13.96 -4.20
CA ILE A 25 5.26 -13.61 -2.84
C ILE A 25 4.99 -12.13 -2.64
N ALA A 26 5.58 -11.27 -3.46
CA ALA A 26 5.42 -9.83 -3.33
C ALA A 26 5.53 -9.10 -4.66
N HIS A 27 4.72 -8.10 -4.84
CA HIS A 27 4.82 -7.10 -5.91
C HIS A 27 5.01 -5.72 -5.26
N VAL A 28 6.15 -5.09 -5.51
CA VAL A 28 6.44 -3.74 -5.03
C VAL A 28 6.44 -2.80 -6.21
N ASN A 29 5.43 -1.94 -6.31
CA ASN A 29 5.32 -0.96 -7.37
C ASN A 29 6.13 0.28 -7.03
N LEU A 30 7.11 0.61 -7.85
CA LEU A 30 7.97 1.77 -7.68
C LEU A 30 7.58 2.84 -8.70
N ASP A 31 6.80 3.80 -8.24
CA ASP A 31 6.34 4.91 -9.05
C ASP A 31 6.46 6.23 -8.27
N LEU A 32 6.97 7.26 -8.92
CA LEU A 32 7.08 8.61 -8.38
C LEU A 32 8.07 8.78 -7.21
N LEU A 33 9.09 7.93 -7.11
CA LEU A 33 10.15 8.10 -6.12
C LEU A 33 10.96 9.38 -6.36
N GLY A 34 11.37 10.03 -5.27
CA GLY A 34 12.15 11.27 -5.34
C GLY A 34 11.40 12.45 -5.95
N SER A 35 10.10 12.48 -5.83
CA SER A 35 9.28 13.55 -6.39
C SER A 35 9.52 14.87 -5.67
N LYS A 36 9.90 15.91 -6.42
CA LYS A 36 10.11 17.25 -5.88
C LYS A 36 8.84 17.79 -5.22
N GLY A 37 9.00 18.32 -4.02
CA GLY A 37 7.87 18.84 -3.24
C GLY A 37 7.13 17.80 -2.39
N ALA A 38 7.49 16.53 -2.47
CA ALA A 38 7.05 15.52 -1.49
C ALA A 38 7.70 15.79 -0.13
N ASP A 39 6.94 15.61 0.94
CA ASP A 39 7.42 15.68 2.32
C ASP A 39 7.49 14.28 2.97
N HIS A 40 7.37 14.18 4.29
CA HIS A 40 7.35 12.90 4.99
C HIS A 40 5.98 12.23 5.02
N THR A 41 5.00 12.70 4.26
CA THR A 41 3.69 12.04 4.15
C THR A 41 3.80 10.84 3.20
N LEU A 42 3.89 9.65 3.76
CA LEU A 42 4.02 8.40 3.02
C LEU A 42 2.67 7.71 2.85
N ALA A 43 2.15 7.69 1.65
CA ALA A 43 1.00 6.87 1.30
C ALA A 43 1.46 5.48 0.86
N ILE A 44 1.02 4.44 1.57
CA ILE A 44 1.23 3.05 1.18
C ILE A 44 -0.11 2.47 0.74
N ARG A 45 -0.15 1.98 -0.49
CA ARG A 45 -1.30 1.25 -1.01
C ARG A 45 -0.97 -0.24 -1.01
N THR A 46 -1.84 -1.03 -0.39
CA THR A 46 -1.64 -2.47 -0.26
C THR A 46 -2.93 -3.24 -0.56
N ALA A 47 -2.81 -4.44 -1.10
CA ALA A 47 -3.95 -5.32 -1.33
C ALA A 47 -4.44 -5.95 -0.02
N GLY A 48 -3.52 -6.40 0.82
CA GLY A 48 -3.79 -6.98 2.14
C GLY A 48 -3.49 -6.02 3.28
N LEU A 49 -4.16 -6.20 4.39
CA LEU A 49 -3.95 -5.41 5.61
C LEU A 49 -3.14 -6.17 6.66
N GLU A 50 -2.98 -7.46 6.47
CA GLU A 50 -2.24 -8.38 7.34
C GLU A 50 -0.76 -8.00 7.49
N GLY A 51 -0.16 -7.37 6.50
CA GLY A 51 1.21 -6.85 6.57
C GLY A 51 1.36 -5.44 7.14
N THR A 52 0.28 -4.81 7.60
CA THR A 52 0.28 -3.38 7.96
C THR A 52 1.24 -3.04 9.10
N LYS A 53 1.32 -3.86 10.14
CA LYS A 53 2.23 -3.66 11.27
C LYS A 53 3.68 -3.74 10.80
N TRP A 54 4.02 -4.79 10.11
CA TRP A 54 5.34 -5.02 9.53
C TRP A 54 5.77 -3.88 8.59
N LEU A 55 4.87 -3.44 7.69
CA LEU A 55 5.12 -2.29 6.81
C LEU A 55 5.47 -1.03 7.59
N LYS A 56 4.74 -0.72 8.66
CA LYS A 56 5.00 0.44 9.50
C LYS A 56 6.37 0.36 10.18
N GLU A 57 6.72 -0.79 10.73
CA GLU A 57 7.99 -1.01 11.42
C GLU A 57 9.17 -0.76 10.50
N HIS A 58 9.19 -1.36 9.31
CA HIS A 58 10.24 -1.17 8.31
C HIS A 58 10.32 0.25 7.76
N VAL A 59 9.17 0.91 7.56
CA VAL A 59 9.17 2.32 7.16
C VAL A 59 9.76 3.21 8.26
N MET A 60 9.34 3.02 9.52
CA MET A 60 9.82 3.84 10.65
C MET A 60 11.30 3.61 10.95
N GLU A 61 11.85 2.44 10.62
CA GLU A 61 13.29 2.18 10.68
C GLU A 61 14.06 3.00 9.66
N ALA A 62 13.56 3.10 8.43
CA ALA A 62 14.22 3.81 7.33
C ALA A 62 13.94 5.31 7.32
N ASP A 63 12.73 5.75 7.67
CA ASP A 63 12.31 7.15 7.80
C ASP A 63 11.51 7.35 9.09
N PRO A 64 12.17 7.66 10.22
CA PRO A 64 11.49 7.89 11.50
C PRO A 64 10.54 9.10 11.51
N LEU A 65 10.59 9.95 10.50
CA LEU A 65 9.71 11.12 10.35
C LEU A 65 8.48 10.83 9.48
N ALA A 66 8.35 9.61 8.93
CA ALA A 66 7.27 9.28 8.02
C ALA A 66 5.88 9.38 8.68
N GLU A 67 5.00 10.15 8.09
CA GLU A 67 3.57 10.19 8.43
C GLU A 67 2.84 9.15 7.55
N ILE A 68 2.73 7.92 8.04
CA ILE A 68 2.29 6.76 7.27
C ILE A 68 0.77 6.73 7.12
N GLN A 69 0.30 6.68 5.89
CA GLN A 69 -1.11 6.51 5.54
C GLN A 69 -1.31 5.23 4.74
N ILE A 70 -1.84 4.19 5.37
CA ILE A 70 -2.12 2.92 4.69
C ILE A 70 -3.54 2.93 4.13
N GLY A 71 -3.68 2.45 2.92
CA GLY A 71 -4.96 2.33 2.25
C GLY A 71 -4.96 1.23 1.19
N ARG A 72 -6.14 0.91 0.70
CA ARG A 72 -6.28 -0.08 -0.37
C ARG A 72 -5.77 0.47 -1.70
N ILE A 73 -5.25 -0.41 -2.53
CA ILE A 73 -4.87 -0.09 -3.89
C ILE A 73 -6.10 0.38 -4.68
N GLY A 74 -5.93 1.51 -5.37
CA GLY A 74 -6.91 2.02 -6.31
C GLY A 74 -6.62 1.58 -7.74
N ARG A 75 -7.25 2.20 -8.70
CA ARG A 75 -6.94 1.97 -10.12
C ARG A 75 -5.55 2.53 -10.44
N GLY A 76 -4.68 1.70 -10.99
CA GLY A 76 -3.32 2.05 -11.34
C GLY A 76 -2.61 0.92 -12.07
N ALA A 77 -1.33 1.10 -12.45
CA ALA A 77 -0.54 0.09 -13.17
C ALA A 77 -0.36 -1.21 -12.39
N ASP A 78 -0.33 -1.09 -11.08
CA ASP A 78 -0.25 -2.18 -10.12
C ASP A 78 -1.52 -3.05 -10.07
N GLN A 79 -2.66 -2.55 -10.51
CA GLN A 79 -3.92 -3.28 -10.55
C GLN A 79 -3.87 -4.55 -11.42
N SER A 80 -2.99 -4.60 -12.43
CA SER A 80 -2.85 -5.76 -13.31
C SER A 80 -2.47 -7.04 -12.57
N PHE A 81 -1.80 -6.93 -11.41
CA PHE A 81 -1.32 -8.06 -10.61
C PHE A 81 -2.33 -8.56 -9.56
N TRP A 82 -3.43 -7.86 -9.35
CA TRP A 82 -4.37 -8.19 -8.26
C TRP A 82 -4.99 -9.58 -8.34
N GLY A 83 -5.27 -10.05 -9.54
CA GLY A 83 -5.89 -11.36 -9.72
C GLY A 83 -4.93 -12.53 -9.51
N ALA A 84 -3.63 -12.29 -9.50
CA ALA A 84 -2.61 -13.33 -9.35
C ALA A 84 -2.39 -13.79 -7.89
N GLU A 85 -3.24 -13.35 -6.96
CA GLU A 85 -3.23 -13.74 -5.53
C GLU A 85 -1.86 -13.58 -4.85
N ILE A 86 -1.09 -12.57 -5.28
CA ILE A 86 0.21 -12.26 -4.67
C ILE A 86 -0.02 -11.77 -3.24
N PRO A 87 0.58 -12.41 -2.21
CA PRO A 87 0.32 -12.09 -0.80
C PRO A 87 0.61 -10.64 -0.45
N TYR A 88 1.73 -10.10 -0.91
CA TYR A 88 2.10 -8.70 -0.68
C TYR A 88 2.03 -7.90 -1.97
N HIS A 89 1.20 -6.88 -1.95
CA HIS A 89 1.15 -5.89 -3.02
C HIS A 89 1.34 -4.51 -2.40
N ILE A 90 2.50 -3.90 -2.61
CA ILE A 90 2.93 -2.71 -1.89
C ILE A 90 3.24 -1.61 -2.91
N ASN A 91 2.63 -0.46 -2.73
CA ASN A 91 2.91 0.74 -3.52
C ASN A 91 3.21 1.90 -2.56
N PRO A 92 4.48 2.09 -2.14
CA PRO A 92 4.88 3.20 -1.31
C PRO A 92 5.09 4.45 -2.17
N ARG A 93 4.52 5.56 -1.73
CA ARG A 93 4.69 6.86 -2.41
C ARG A 93 4.67 8.00 -1.42
N TYR A 94 5.72 8.81 -1.42
CA TYR A 94 5.71 10.07 -0.70
C TYR A 94 4.88 11.13 -1.44
N GLU A 95 4.08 11.84 -0.70
CA GLU A 95 3.15 12.85 -1.22
C GLU A 95 3.41 14.20 -0.51
N ALA A 96 2.96 15.28 -1.10
CA ALA A 96 2.86 16.55 -0.38
C ALA A 96 1.67 16.55 0.57
N ARG A 97 1.79 17.23 1.71
CA ARG A 97 0.65 17.42 2.61
C ARG A 97 -0.52 18.06 1.89
N LYS A 98 -1.72 17.56 2.15
CA LYS A 98 -2.97 18.07 1.54
C LYS A 98 -3.21 19.56 1.76
N GLU A 99 -2.62 20.14 2.80
CA GLU A 99 -2.72 21.56 3.14
C GLU A 99 -1.87 22.45 2.24
N ARG A 100 -0.87 21.90 1.56
CA ARG A 100 -0.11 22.62 0.55
C ARG A 100 -0.85 22.62 -0.78
N LYS A 101 -1.73 23.61 -0.96
CA LYS A 101 -2.52 23.80 -2.19
C LYS A 101 -1.69 24.05 -3.46
N GLN A 102 -0.39 24.26 -3.35
CA GLN A 102 0.58 24.44 -4.44
C GLN A 102 1.79 23.55 -4.18
N SER A 103 1.62 22.26 -4.31
CA SER A 103 2.72 21.31 -4.28
C SER A 103 3.20 21.05 -5.70
N ASP A 104 4.51 21.03 -5.90
CA ASP A 104 5.14 20.54 -7.13
C ASP A 104 5.20 19.01 -7.17
N ALA A 105 4.68 18.34 -6.14
CA ALA A 105 4.62 16.88 -6.09
C ALA A 105 3.66 16.32 -7.13
N PRO A 106 4.02 15.22 -7.78
CA PRO A 106 3.24 14.64 -8.87
C PRO A 106 1.87 14.13 -8.42
N GLY A 107 0.90 14.34 -9.29
CA GLY A 107 -0.45 13.87 -9.06
C GLY A 107 -1.48 14.62 -9.89
N PRO A 108 -2.75 14.25 -9.83
CA PRO A 108 -3.80 14.96 -10.54
C PRO A 108 -3.86 16.44 -10.14
N GLY A 109 -3.69 17.32 -11.12
CA GLY A 109 -3.71 18.77 -10.92
C GLY A 109 -2.35 19.47 -10.99
N VAL A 110 -1.26 18.72 -11.07
CA VAL A 110 0.07 19.27 -11.36
C VAL A 110 0.27 19.36 -12.87
N TYR A 111 0.63 20.54 -13.36
CA TYR A 111 0.64 20.83 -14.79
C TYR A 111 1.64 20.01 -15.61
N TRP A 112 2.74 19.60 -15.01
CA TRP A 112 3.81 18.87 -15.69
C TRP A 112 3.62 17.36 -15.71
N TRP A 113 2.82 16.79 -14.77
CA TRP A 113 2.61 15.34 -14.65
C TRP A 113 1.95 14.78 -15.91
N HIS A 114 2.53 13.74 -16.48
CA HIS A 114 2.13 13.12 -17.76
C HIS A 114 2.25 14.05 -18.98
N THR A 115 3.13 15.04 -18.95
CA THR A 115 3.41 15.94 -20.07
C THR A 115 4.90 15.89 -20.45
N ALA A 116 5.28 16.61 -21.52
CA ALA A 116 6.69 16.79 -21.89
C ALA A 116 7.49 17.64 -20.89
N GLU A 117 6.79 18.32 -19.98
CA GLU A 117 7.41 19.12 -18.91
C GLU A 117 7.83 18.26 -17.71
N ASP A 118 7.55 16.95 -17.71
CA ASP A 118 8.02 15.98 -16.73
C ASP A 118 9.48 15.65 -17.00
N THR A 119 10.34 16.54 -16.57
CA THR A 119 11.78 16.57 -16.85
C THR A 119 12.58 16.33 -15.58
N PHE A 120 13.88 16.09 -15.74
CA PHE A 120 14.81 15.72 -14.67
C PHE A 120 14.85 16.70 -13.48
N ASP A 121 14.55 17.98 -13.69
CA ASP A 121 14.46 18.99 -12.63
C ASP A 121 13.28 18.80 -11.67
N LYS A 122 12.38 17.85 -11.95
CA LYS A 122 11.29 17.43 -11.05
C LYS A 122 11.73 16.40 -10.03
N ILE A 123 12.99 15.94 -10.08
CA ILE A 123 13.56 14.99 -9.12
C ILE A 123 14.25 15.76 -8.00
N ASP A 124 13.97 15.38 -6.77
CA ASP A 124 14.68 15.71 -5.55
C ASP A 124 15.56 14.52 -5.15
N PHE A 125 16.89 14.69 -5.17
CA PHE A 125 17.82 13.60 -4.88
C PHE A 125 17.80 13.18 -3.42
N ASP A 126 17.62 14.09 -2.48
CA ASP A 126 17.52 13.77 -1.06
C ASP A 126 16.23 12.98 -0.80
N GLY A 127 15.13 13.40 -1.44
CA GLY A 127 13.88 12.65 -1.48
C GLY A 127 14.04 11.26 -2.09
N LEU A 128 14.75 11.14 -3.22
CA LEU A 128 15.01 9.86 -3.87
C LEU A 128 15.82 8.90 -2.98
N MET A 129 16.82 9.40 -2.25
CA MET A 129 17.60 8.60 -1.30
C MET A 129 16.75 8.13 -0.12
N ARG A 130 15.89 8.97 0.44
CA ARG A 130 14.93 8.63 1.48
C ARG A 130 13.96 7.54 1.00
N ASP A 131 13.32 7.76 -0.13
CA ASP A 131 12.34 6.84 -0.71
C ASP A 131 13.00 5.49 -1.04
N GLY A 132 14.22 5.53 -1.57
CA GLY A 132 15.04 4.35 -1.82
C GLY A 132 15.39 3.58 -0.54
N ALA A 133 15.71 4.26 0.55
CA ALA A 133 15.99 3.62 1.84
C ALA A 133 14.75 2.87 2.36
N VAL A 134 13.56 3.46 2.27
CA VAL A 134 12.30 2.80 2.64
C VAL A 134 12.05 1.56 1.78
N VAL A 135 12.21 1.69 0.46
CA VAL A 135 12.03 0.53 -0.45
C VAL A 135 13.02 -0.57 -0.14
N CYS A 136 14.29 -0.22 0.11
CA CYS A 136 15.31 -1.20 0.49
C CYS A 136 14.98 -1.89 1.81
N SER A 137 14.52 -1.17 2.83
CA SER A 137 14.10 -1.75 4.10
C SER A 137 12.97 -2.77 3.91
N LEU A 138 11.93 -2.41 3.15
CA LEU A 138 10.81 -3.30 2.84
C LEU A 138 11.27 -4.55 2.07
N LEU A 139 12.11 -4.40 1.05
CA LEU A 139 12.62 -5.53 0.26
C LEU A 139 13.54 -6.42 1.10
N CYS A 140 14.45 -5.85 1.88
CA CYS A 140 15.31 -6.60 2.77
C CYS A 140 14.52 -7.38 3.82
N GLY A 141 13.49 -6.78 4.38
CA GLY A 141 12.56 -7.45 5.29
C GLY A 141 11.94 -8.67 4.63
N LEU A 142 11.23 -8.49 3.51
CA LEU A 142 10.58 -9.61 2.80
C LEU A 142 11.54 -10.75 2.41
N LEU A 143 12.80 -10.42 2.09
CA LEU A 143 13.80 -11.40 1.65
C LEU A 143 14.49 -12.14 2.80
N ASN A 144 14.43 -11.61 4.03
CA ASN A 144 15.13 -12.20 5.19
C ASN A 144 14.18 -12.80 6.23
N GLU A 145 12.88 -12.58 6.12
CA GLU A 145 11.92 -13.24 7.02
C GLU A 145 11.82 -14.74 6.72
N GLU A 146 11.84 -15.56 7.78
CA GLU A 146 11.64 -17.02 7.64
C GLU A 146 10.19 -17.36 7.28
N MET A 147 9.25 -16.53 7.70
CA MET A 147 7.81 -16.63 7.38
C MET A 147 7.34 -15.28 6.88
N LEU A 148 6.35 -15.29 5.99
CA LEU A 148 5.71 -14.05 5.55
C LEU A 148 5.09 -13.33 6.75
N PRO A 149 5.37 -12.03 6.96
CA PRO A 149 4.95 -11.28 8.15
C PRO A 149 3.47 -10.90 8.06
N ALA A 150 2.58 -11.86 8.25
CA ALA A 150 1.14 -11.68 8.17
C ALA A 150 0.48 -11.67 9.56
N ASP A 151 -0.04 -10.52 9.96
CA ASP A 151 -0.90 -10.35 11.14
C ASP A 151 -2.37 -10.31 10.70
N PHE A 152 -3.04 -11.45 10.73
CA PHE A 152 -4.43 -11.55 10.34
C PHE A 152 -5.38 -10.84 11.33
N SER A 153 -4.94 -10.57 12.55
CA SER A 153 -5.73 -9.83 13.54
C SER A 153 -6.04 -8.41 13.06
N GLU A 154 -5.09 -7.74 12.42
CA GLU A 154 -5.24 -6.40 11.84
C GLU A 154 -6.33 -6.35 10.75
N TYR A 155 -6.46 -7.41 9.97
CA TYR A 155 -7.50 -7.54 8.96
C TYR A 155 -8.90 -7.54 9.60
N PHE A 156 -9.08 -8.32 10.65
CA PHE A 156 -10.36 -8.40 11.37
C PHE A 156 -10.64 -7.17 12.23
N HIS A 157 -9.63 -6.51 12.77
CA HIS A 157 -9.77 -5.21 13.43
C HIS A 157 -10.32 -4.15 12.46
N THR A 158 -9.82 -4.12 11.24
CA THR A 158 -10.32 -3.21 10.19
C THR A 158 -11.79 -3.49 9.85
N TRP A 159 -12.17 -4.77 9.72
CA TRP A 159 -13.56 -5.15 9.49
C TRP A 159 -14.48 -4.71 10.62
N ASN A 160 -14.05 -4.91 11.87
CA ASN A 160 -14.80 -4.46 13.02
C ASN A 160 -15.02 -2.94 13.00
N GLY A 161 -14.01 -2.17 12.61
CA GLY A 161 -14.10 -0.72 12.40
C GLY A 161 -15.12 -0.30 11.35
N TYR A 162 -15.28 -1.07 10.27
CA TYR A 162 -16.31 -0.81 9.25
C TYR A 162 -17.72 -1.14 9.74
N LEU A 163 -17.88 -2.09 10.65
CA LEU A 163 -19.18 -2.48 11.19
C LEU A 163 -19.71 -1.50 12.26
N GLU A 164 -18.82 -0.84 13.00
CA GLU A 164 -19.20 0.04 14.12
C GLU A 164 -20.17 1.17 13.72
N PRO A 165 -19.92 1.98 12.67
CA PRO A 165 -20.87 3.01 12.25
C PRO A 165 -22.19 2.41 11.71
N LEU A 166 -22.16 1.19 11.13
CA LEU A 166 -23.34 0.54 10.61
C LEU A 166 -24.27 0.03 11.71
N LYS A 167 -23.74 -0.37 12.85
CA LYS A 167 -24.50 -0.83 14.02
C LYS A 167 -25.55 0.19 14.45
N ASN A 168 -25.16 1.47 14.48
CA ASN A 168 -26.01 2.55 14.97
C ASN A 168 -26.94 3.16 13.89
N SER A 169 -26.69 2.88 12.62
CA SER A 169 -27.39 3.48 11.49
C SER A 169 -28.30 2.52 10.74
N SER A 170 -28.28 1.25 11.03
CA SER A 170 -29.02 0.22 10.28
C SER A 170 -30.06 -0.50 11.13
N LYS A 171 -31.11 -1.03 10.45
CA LYS A 171 -32.10 -1.90 11.07
C LYS A 171 -31.54 -3.26 11.48
N TYR A 172 -30.26 -3.55 11.14
CA TYR A 172 -29.57 -4.81 11.43
C TYR A 172 -28.58 -4.67 12.59
N GLY A 173 -28.79 -3.74 13.52
CA GLY A 173 -27.86 -3.47 14.62
C GLY A 173 -27.59 -4.70 15.51
N GLU A 174 -28.60 -5.54 15.78
CA GLU A 174 -28.42 -6.75 16.57
C GLU A 174 -27.60 -7.82 15.85
N GLU A 175 -27.81 -7.97 14.54
CA GLU A 175 -27.04 -8.90 13.70
C GLU A 175 -25.58 -8.47 13.60
N ILE A 176 -25.34 -7.17 13.42
CA ILE A 176 -24.01 -6.60 13.40
C ILE A 176 -23.29 -6.84 14.74
N GLU A 177 -23.99 -6.68 15.87
CA GLU A 177 -23.41 -6.95 17.18
C GLU A 177 -23.00 -8.43 17.36
N LYS A 178 -23.79 -9.36 16.84
CA LYS A 178 -23.44 -10.80 16.83
C LYS A 178 -22.19 -11.05 16.00
N ILE A 179 -22.09 -10.43 14.80
CA ILE A 179 -20.91 -10.54 13.94
C ILE A 179 -19.67 -9.95 14.65
N GLN A 180 -19.78 -8.78 15.26
CA GLN A 180 -18.68 -8.18 16.02
C GLN A 180 -18.20 -9.07 17.17
N LYS A 181 -19.12 -9.76 17.86
CA LYS A 181 -18.74 -10.71 18.90
C LYS A 181 -17.95 -11.90 18.34
N GLN A 182 -18.36 -12.42 17.18
CA GLN A 182 -17.64 -13.51 16.50
C GLN A 182 -16.25 -13.02 16.02
N LEU A 183 -16.15 -11.80 15.44
CA LEU A 183 -14.88 -11.22 15.05
C LEU A 183 -13.89 -11.10 16.21
N LYS A 184 -14.34 -10.68 17.40
CA LYS A 184 -13.48 -10.64 18.59
C LYS A 184 -12.89 -12.00 18.94
N THR A 185 -13.67 -13.08 18.78
CA THR A 185 -13.17 -14.43 19.00
C THR A 185 -12.11 -14.81 17.95
N VAL A 186 -12.35 -14.48 16.68
CA VAL A 186 -11.38 -14.76 15.60
C VAL A 186 -10.09 -13.96 15.81
N ILE A 187 -10.19 -12.68 16.17
CA ILE A 187 -9.02 -11.84 16.49
C ILE A 187 -8.19 -12.49 17.59
N GLN A 188 -8.83 -12.93 18.67
CA GLN A 188 -8.10 -13.59 19.76
C GLN A 188 -7.40 -14.87 19.29
N LEU A 189 -8.05 -15.69 18.46
CA LEU A 189 -7.41 -16.87 17.89
C LEU A 189 -6.22 -16.54 17.00
N CYS A 190 -6.28 -15.45 16.23
CA CYS A 190 -5.12 -15.00 15.45
C CYS A 190 -3.93 -14.62 16.34
N VAL A 191 -4.20 -13.87 17.41
CA VAL A 191 -3.15 -13.47 18.39
C VAL A 191 -2.55 -14.68 19.11
N ASP A 192 -3.35 -15.70 19.38
CA ASP A 192 -2.88 -16.92 20.07
C ASP A 192 -2.02 -17.83 19.15
N LEU A 193 -1.99 -17.56 17.83
CA LEU A 193 -1.20 -18.29 16.84
C LEU A 193 0.15 -17.60 16.52
N GLU A 194 0.33 -16.34 16.90
CA GLU A 194 1.59 -15.59 16.80
C GLU A 194 2.56 -15.97 17.95
#